data_542a8fc158002aa1880092b9d8bfcc98
#
_entry.id   542a8fc158002aa1880092b9d8bfcc98
#
_cell.length_a   1.000
_cell.length_b   1.000
_cell.length_c   1.000
_cell.angle_alpha   90.00
_cell.angle_beta   90.00
_cell.angle_gamma   90.00
#
_symmetry.space_group_name_H-M   'P 1'
#
loop_
_entity.id
_entity.type
_entity.pdbx_description
1 polymer ?
#
loop_
_entity_poly.entity_id
_entity_poly.type
_entity_poly.pdbx_seq_one_letter_code
_entity_poly.pdbx_strand_id
1 'polypeptide(L)'
;MSSQPVQEIRVGLIRASIWENSTDRGVRYSIVFTKLYKAADRWQDTGHFSRDDLPLVSKVSELAHAWIVQQTQKLIVPGLLPDL
;
A
#
# COMPACT_ATOMS: atom_id res chain seq x y z
N MET A 1 -13.22 11.16 5.91
CA MET A 1 -12.24 10.08 6.01
C MET A 1 -12.89 8.76 5.61
N SER A 2 -12.26 8.02 4.75
CA SER A 2 -12.80 6.75 4.31
C SER A 2 -12.61 5.71 5.40
N SER A 3 -13.62 4.84 5.60
CA SER A 3 -13.52 3.73 6.54
C SER A 3 -12.88 2.50 5.92
N GLN A 4 -12.52 2.57 4.66
CA GLN A 4 -11.91 1.46 3.93
C GLN A 4 -10.69 1.95 3.16
N PRO A 5 -9.69 1.09 2.97
CA PRO A 5 -8.56 1.48 2.15
C PRO A 5 -9.00 1.67 0.70
N VAL A 6 -8.33 2.59 0.01
CA VAL A 6 -8.61 2.82 -1.40
C VAL A 6 -7.95 1.78 -2.27
N GLN A 7 -6.95 1.08 -1.75
CA GLN A 7 -6.28 0.01 -2.47
C GLN A 7 -5.59 -0.92 -1.50
N GLU A 8 -5.57 -2.19 -1.83
CA GLU A 8 -4.80 -3.19 -1.09
C GLU A 8 -3.90 -3.92 -2.08
N ILE A 9 -2.68 -4.14 -1.66
CA ILE A 9 -1.70 -4.87 -2.45
C ILE A 9 -1.18 -6.00 -1.58
N ARG A 10 -1.14 -7.19 -2.15
CA ARG A 10 -0.80 -8.37 -1.38
C ARG A 10 0.17 -9.24 -2.16
N VAL A 11 1.22 -9.69 -1.50
CA VAL A 11 2.15 -10.68 -2.02
C VAL A 11 2.31 -11.74 -0.94
N GLY A 12 1.90 -12.96 -1.25
CA GLY A 12 1.89 -14.01 -0.24
C GLY A 12 0.98 -13.64 0.91
N LEU A 13 1.51 -13.64 2.12
CA LEU A 13 0.76 -13.28 3.31
C LEU A 13 0.98 -11.83 3.73
N ILE A 14 1.78 -11.09 2.99
CA ILE A 14 2.05 -9.69 3.32
C ILE A 14 1.10 -8.80 2.53
N ARG A 15 0.51 -7.83 3.23
CA ARG A 15 -0.47 -6.93 2.65
C ARG A 15 -0.12 -5.49 2.98
N ALA A 16 -0.26 -4.61 2.00
CA ALA A 16 -0.22 -3.18 2.21
C ALA A 16 -1.61 -2.62 1.95
N SER A 17 -2.17 -1.95 2.93
CA SER A 17 -3.45 -1.27 2.79
C SER A 17 -3.18 0.21 2.66
N ILE A 18 -3.71 0.82 1.61
CA ILE A 18 -3.44 2.22 1.27
C ILE A 18 -4.70 3.03 1.56
N TRP A 19 -4.54 4.04 2.39
CA TRP A 19 -5.63 4.93 2.79
C TRP A 19 -5.41 6.29 2.17
N GLU A 20 -6.48 6.91 1.73
CA GLU A 20 -6.41 8.24 1.14
C GLU A 20 -6.96 9.25 2.13
N ASN A 21 -6.21 10.31 2.36
CA ASN A 21 -6.59 11.38 3.25
C ASN A 21 -6.57 12.70 2.48
N SER A 22 -7.70 13.41 2.50
CA SER A 22 -7.78 14.73 1.90
C SER A 22 -7.39 15.78 2.94
N THR A 23 -6.47 16.66 2.55
CA THR A 23 -6.00 17.72 3.42
C THR A 23 -6.09 19.04 2.69
N ASP A 24 -5.86 20.13 3.42
CA ASP A 24 -5.85 21.47 2.84
C ASP A 24 -4.79 21.61 1.76
N ARG A 25 -3.75 20.77 1.81
CA ARG A 25 -2.65 20.84 0.86
C ARG A 25 -2.73 19.77 -0.22
N GLY A 26 -3.86 19.08 -0.30
CA GLY A 26 -4.08 18.05 -1.30
C GLY A 26 -4.29 16.69 -0.70
N VAL A 27 -4.15 15.68 -1.53
CA VAL A 27 -4.37 14.29 -1.14
C VAL A 27 -3.08 13.68 -0.63
N ARG A 28 -3.17 12.99 0.49
CA ARG A 28 -2.06 12.25 1.07
C ARG A 28 -2.47 10.79 1.22
N TYR A 29 -1.48 9.92 1.21
CA TYR A 29 -1.72 8.49 1.36
C TYR A 29 -1.01 7.98 2.59
N SER A 30 -1.69 7.11 3.32
CA SER A 30 -1.12 6.41 4.47
C SER A 30 -1.14 4.92 4.16
N ILE A 31 -0.09 4.21 4.52
CA ILE A 31 0.04 2.80 4.23
C ILE A 31 0.22 2.02 5.53
N VAL A 32 -0.53 0.95 5.66
CA VAL A 32 -0.40 0.04 6.80
C VAL A 32 0.02 -1.32 6.25
N PHE A 33 1.11 -1.85 6.77
CA PHE A 33 1.59 -3.17 6.40
C PHE A 33 1.15 -4.18 7.44
N THR A 34 0.60 -5.30 6.99
CA THR A 34 0.20 -6.38 7.87
C THR A 34 0.58 -7.71 7.27
N LYS A 35 0.71 -8.69 8.15
CA LYS A 35 0.92 -10.07 7.75
C LYS A 35 -0.29 -10.87 8.16
N LEU A 36 -0.84 -11.63 7.23
CA LEU A 36 -1.95 -12.53 7.52
C LEU A 36 -1.40 -13.83 8.09
N TYR A 37 -2.05 -14.33 9.12
CA TYR A 37 -1.68 -15.62 9.66
C TYR A 37 -2.95 -16.32 10.16
N LYS A 38 -2.87 -17.63 10.28
CA LYS A 38 -4.00 -18.42 10.73
C LYS A 38 -3.75 -18.93 12.13
N ALA A 39 -4.67 -18.66 13.03
CA ALA A 39 -4.59 -19.13 14.41
C ALA A 39 -5.98 -19.60 14.83
N ALA A 40 -6.06 -20.79 15.41
CA ALA A 40 -7.33 -21.34 15.89
C ALA A 40 -8.41 -21.31 14.82
N ASP A 41 -8.06 -21.70 13.59
CA ASP A 41 -8.96 -21.76 12.44
C ASP A 41 -9.49 -20.41 11.96
N ARG A 42 -8.88 -19.33 12.41
CA ARG A 42 -9.28 -17.99 12.00
C ARG A 42 -8.08 -17.24 11.43
N TRP A 43 -8.34 -16.46 10.38
CA TRP A 43 -7.33 -15.60 9.82
C TRP A 43 -7.23 -14.32 10.64
N GLN A 44 -6.01 -13.92 10.95
CA GLN A 44 -5.75 -12.72 11.75
C GLN A 44 -4.62 -11.93 11.12
N ASP A 45 -4.51 -10.68 11.54
CA ASP A 45 -3.47 -9.76 11.06
C ASP A 45 -2.47 -9.51 12.18
N THR A 46 -1.22 -9.29 11.80
CA THR A 46 -0.19 -8.84 12.73
C THR A 46 0.70 -7.82 12.04
N GLY A 47 1.27 -6.93 12.83
CA GLY A 47 2.28 -6.00 12.37
C GLY A 47 3.70 -6.48 12.61
N HIS A 48 3.86 -7.74 13.04
CA HIS A 48 5.16 -8.32 13.31
C HIS A 48 5.58 -9.19 12.15
N PHE A 49 6.80 -9.00 11.67
CA PHE A 49 7.32 -9.71 10.51
C PHE A 49 8.57 -10.46 10.91
N SER A 50 8.75 -11.65 10.33
CA SER A 50 9.95 -12.42 10.52
C SER A 50 11.00 -12.01 9.48
N ARG A 51 12.22 -12.51 9.67
CA ARG A 51 13.30 -12.23 8.73
C ARG A 51 12.91 -12.63 7.30
N ASP A 52 12.26 -13.77 7.17
CA ASP A 52 11.90 -14.30 5.86
C ASP A 52 10.75 -13.54 5.20
N ASP A 53 10.03 -12.73 5.97
CA ASP A 53 8.97 -11.88 5.42
C ASP A 53 9.53 -10.62 4.75
N LEU A 54 10.74 -10.22 5.09
CA LEU A 54 11.28 -8.93 4.65
C LEU A 54 11.37 -8.78 3.15
N PRO A 55 11.79 -9.78 2.36
CA PRO A 55 11.76 -9.63 0.92
C PRO A 55 10.36 -9.38 0.37
N LEU A 56 9.35 -9.99 0.98
CA LEU A 56 7.96 -9.78 0.57
C LEU A 56 7.48 -8.39 0.95
N VAL A 57 7.87 -7.92 2.14
CA VAL A 57 7.54 -6.56 2.57
C VAL A 57 8.14 -5.55 1.60
N SER A 58 9.37 -5.79 1.18
CA SER A 58 10.04 -4.92 0.21
C SER A 58 9.28 -4.90 -1.11
N LYS A 59 8.85 -6.06 -1.58
CA LYS A 59 8.12 -6.14 -2.85
C LYS A 59 6.77 -5.45 -2.76
N VAL A 60 6.03 -5.69 -1.69
CA VAL A 60 4.74 -5.05 -1.49
C VAL A 60 4.91 -3.54 -1.39
N SER A 61 5.99 -3.09 -0.74
CA SER A 61 6.29 -1.67 -0.62
C SER A 61 6.52 -1.05 -2.00
N GLU A 62 7.28 -1.71 -2.87
CA GLU A 62 7.50 -1.22 -4.22
C GLU A 62 6.19 -1.11 -5.00
N LEU A 63 5.36 -2.14 -4.91
CA LEU A 63 4.10 -2.15 -5.64
C LEU A 63 3.14 -1.07 -5.13
N ALA A 64 3.11 -0.87 -3.81
CA ALA A 64 2.28 0.17 -3.22
C ALA A 64 2.76 1.55 -3.67
N HIS A 65 4.06 1.76 -3.66
CA HIS A 65 4.63 3.02 -4.10
C HIS A 65 4.31 3.28 -5.58
N ALA A 66 4.46 2.25 -6.42
CA ALA A 66 4.15 2.39 -7.84
C ALA A 66 2.68 2.79 -8.05
N TRP A 67 1.77 2.18 -7.29
CA TRP A 67 0.37 2.52 -7.39
C TRP A 67 0.11 3.98 -7.01
N ILE A 68 0.72 4.44 -5.91
CA ILE A 68 0.56 5.81 -5.46
C ILE A 68 1.11 6.79 -6.48
N VAL A 69 2.27 6.47 -7.06
CA VAL A 69 2.88 7.31 -8.09
C VAL A 69 1.94 7.45 -9.28
N GLN A 70 1.30 6.35 -9.68
CA GLN A 70 0.34 6.39 -10.79
C GLN A 70 -0.84 7.31 -10.47
N GLN A 71 -1.36 7.26 -9.25
CA GLN A 71 -2.47 8.11 -8.86
C GLN A 71 -2.04 9.59 -8.89
N THR A 72 -0.85 9.88 -8.40
CA THR A 72 -0.33 11.23 -8.39
C THR A 72 -0.10 11.74 -9.81
N GLN A 73 0.41 10.90 -10.69
CA GLN A 73 0.70 11.29 -12.07
C GLN A 73 -0.56 11.57 -12.88
N LYS A 74 -1.67 10.96 -12.52
CA LYS A 74 -2.95 11.24 -13.19
C LYS A 74 -3.38 12.68 -13.02
N LEU A 75 -2.83 13.39 -12.04
CA LEU A 75 -3.14 14.79 -11.78
C LEU A 75 -2.22 15.73 -12.54
N ILE A 76 -1.25 15.20 -13.28
CA ILE A 76 -0.27 15.97 -14.04
C ILE A 76 -0.67 15.94 -15.51
N VAL A 77 -0.49 17.06 -16.21
CA VAL A 77 -0.78 17.13 -17.64
C VAL A 77 0.07 16.09 -18.37
N PRO A 78 -0.54 15.15 -19.11
CA PRO A 78 0.21 14.03 -19.68
C PRO A 78 1.40 14.46 -20.54
N GLY A 79 1.29 15.52 -21.28
CA GLY A 79 2.37 15.96 -22.15
C GLY A 79 3.59 16.50 -21.42
N LEU A 80 3.49 16.70 -20.12
CA LEU A 80 4.58 17.25 -19.32
C LEU A 80 5.32 16.19 -18.52
N LEU A 81 4.92 14.93 -18.65
CA LEU A 81 5.61 13.87 -17.95
C LEU A 81 6.96 13.60 -18.61
N PRO A 82 8.01 13.42 -17.80
CA PRO A 82 9.31 13.13 -18.38
C PRO A 82 9.30 11.77 -19.05
N ASP A 83 10.07 11.66 -20.11
CA ASP A 83 10.29 10.37 -20.76
C ASP A 83 11.30 9.59 -19.94
N LEU A 84 10.98 8.37 -19.66
CA LEU A 84 11.86 7.50 -18.88
C LEU A 84 12.57 6.50 -19.77
#